data_8c4f9da50dbd893f29ae8636cf1c4bba
#
_entry.id   8c4f9da50dbd893f29ae8636cf1c4bba
#
_cell.length_a   1.000
_cell.length_b   1.000
_cell.length_c   1.000
_cell.angle_alpha   90.00
_cell.angle_beta   90.00
_cell.angle_gamma   90.00
#
_symmetry.space_group_name_H-M   'P 1'
#
loop_
_entity.id
_entity.type
_entity.pdbx_description
1 polymer ?
#
loop_
_entity_poly.entity_id
_entity_poly.type
_entity_poly.pdbx_seq_one_letter_code
_entity_poly.pdbx_strand_id
1 'polypeptide(L)' 'SILREVMNVSERPADIKQRMDLFYAYMDESNYKEADKVLTEIEAIVGTTDPDIAAARTSLDLERILGE' A
#
# COMPACT_ATOMS: atom_id res chain seq x y z
N SER A 1 18.31 -9.64 -17.63
CA SER A 1 19.15 -9.40 -17.26
C SER A 1 19.79 -8.18 -16.83
N ILE A 2 20.88 -7.82 -17.30
CA ILE A 2 21.52 -6.80 -16.78
C ILE A 2 20.89 -5.55 -16.88
N LEU A 3 20.24 -5.33 -17.88
CA LEU A 3 19.74 -4.12 -17.99
C LEU A 3 18.76 -3.81 -17.03
N ARG A 4 18.09 -4.71 -16.49
CA ARG A 4 17.10 -4.38 -15.65
C ARG A 4 17.52 -3.71 -14.50
N GLU A 5 18.67 -3.91 -14.06
CA GLU A 5 19.04 -3.31 -12.89
C GLU A 5 19.12 -1.91 -13.00
N VAL A 6 19.37 -1.43 -14.08
CA VAL A 6 19.55 -0.07 -14.21
C VAL A 6 18.29 0.65 -14.04
N MET A 7 17.26 0.15 -14.49
CA MET A 7 16.16 0.89 -14.39
C MET A 7 15.52 0.97 -13.16
N ASN A 8 15.70 0.06 -12.37
CA ASN A 8 14.93 0.09 -11.19
C ASN A 8 15.40 1.02 -10.19
N VAL A 9 16.43 1.69 -10.44
CA VAL A 9 16.94 2.54 -9.43
C VAL A 9 16.07 3.64 -9.07
N SER A 10 15.33 4.19 -9.92
CA SER A 10 14.63 5.36 -9.53
C SER A 10 13.20 5.13 -9.17
N GLU A 11 12.71 3.98 -9.36
CA GLU A 11 11.34 3.76 -9.11
C GLU A 11 11.04 3.15 -7.79
N ARG A 12 9.80 3.08 -7.42
CA ARG A 12 9.43 2.38 -6.24
C ARG A 12 9.77 0.96 -6.40
N PRO A 13 10.20 0.28 -5.36
CA PRO A 13 10.50 -1.12 -5.41
C PRO A 13 9.24 -1.91 -5.76
N ALA A 14 9.42 -3.00 -6.45
CA ALA A 14 8.31 -3.86 -6.78
C ALA A 14 7.61 -4.35 -5.53
N ASP A 15 8.35 -4.46 -4.44
CA ASP A 15 7.82 -4.86 -3.18
C ASP A 15 6.71 -3.96 -2.73
N ILE A 16 6.85 -2.66 -2.90
CA ILE A 16 5.83 -1.72 -2.50
C ILE A 16 4.60 -1.89 -3.35
N LYS A 17 4.80 -2.11 -4.64
CA LYS A 17 3.68 -2.28 -5.52
C LYS A 17 2.90 -3.52 -5.15
N GLN A 18 3.59 -4.60 -4.82
CA GLN A 18 2.95 -5.81 -4.41
C GLN A 18 2.18 -5.63 -3.11
N ARG A 19 2.74 -4.86 -2.20
CA ARG A 19 2.06 -4.61 -0.94
C ARG A 19 0.81 -3.75 -1.15
N MET A 20 0.86 -2.80 -2.07
CA MET A 20 -0.31 -2.01 -2.37
C MET A 20 -1.41 -2.87 -2.98
N ASP A 21 -1.04 -3.79 -3.85
CA ASP A 21 -2.01 -4.70 -4.43
C ASP A 21 -2.65 -5.56 -3.35
N LEU A 22 -1.86 -6.01 -2.40
CA LEU A 22 -2.34 -6.83 -1.31
C LEU A 22 -3.28 -6.00 -0.43
N PHE A 23 -2.93 -4.75 -0.17
CA PHE A 23 -3.76 -3.87 0.61
C PHE A 23 -5.14 -3.74 -0.04
N TYR A 24 -5.20 -3.50 -1.34
CA TYR A 24 -6.47 -3.35 -2.01
C TYR A 24 -7.25 -4.67 -2.05
N ALA A 25 -6.56 -5.79 -2.15
CA ALA A 25 -7.20 -7.08 -2.11
C ALA A 25 -7.87 -7.31 -0.75
N TYR A 26 -7.19 -6.94 0.33
CA TYR A 26 -7.77 -7.08 1.64
C TYR A 26 -8.97 -6.12 1.80
N MET A 27 -8.86 -4.92 1.26
CA MET A 27 -9.96 -3.99 1.31
C MET A 27 -11.19 -4.55 0.60
N ASP A 28 -10.96 -5.21 -0.53
CA ASP A 28 -12.03 -5.76 -1.31
C ASP A 28 -12.72 -6.89 -0.54
N GLU A 29 -11.99 -7.59 0.31
CA GLU A 29 -12.54 -8.66 1.09
C GLU A 29 -13.09 -8.18 2.42
N SER A 30 -13.09 -6.92 2.68
CA SER A 30 -13.49 -6.31 3.93
C SER A 30 -12.57 -6.76 5.09
N ASN A 31 -11.36 -7.13 4.76
CA ASN A 31 -10.41 -7.58 5.75
C ASN A 31 -9.58 -6.39 6.21
N TYR A 32 -10.24 -5.46 6.88
CA TYR A 32 -9.62 -4.17 7.18
C TYR A 32 -8.47 -4.26 8.17
N LYS A 33 -8.49 -5.25 9.03
CA LYS A 33 -7.42 -5.41 9.98
C LYS A 33 -6.13 -5.72 9.26
N GLU A 34 -6.17 -6.63 8.29
CA GLU A 34 -4.97 -6.97 7.54
C GLU A 34 -4.59 -5.82 6.61
N ALA A 35 -5.57 -5.14 6.04
CA ALA A 35 -5.28 -4.00 5.18
C ALA A 35 -4.54 -2.93 5.99
N ASP A 36 -4.94 -2.70 7.22
CA ASP A 36 -4.28 -1.72 8.07
C ASP A 36 -2.82 -2.12 8.32
N LYS A 37 -2.56 -3.40 8.57
CA LYS A 37 -1.21 -3.86 8.80
C LYS A 37 -0.34 -3.64 7.57
N VAL A 38 -0.84 -3.99 6.41
CA VAL A 38 -0.09 -3.83 5.18
C VAL A 38 0.19 -2.36 4.94
N LEU A 39 -0.80 -1.51 5.15
CA LEU A 39 -0.63 -0.10 4.92
C LEU A 39 0.40 0.50 5.87
N THR A 40 0.39 0.08 7.12
CA THR A 40 1.37 0.54 8.09
C THR A 40 2.78 0.17 7.65
N GLU A 41 2.95 -1.03 7.11
CA GLU A 41 4.25 -1.44 6.63
C GLU A 41 4.70 -0.58 5.46
N ILE A 42 3.79 -0.27 4.56
CA ILE A 42 4.13 0.55 3.42
C ILE A 42 4.51 1.95 3.89
N GLU A 43 3.78 2.49 4.85
CA GLU A 43 4.09 3.80 5.37
C GLU A 43 5.47 3.85 5.99
N ALA A 44 5.88 2.77 6.61
CA ALA A 44 7.20 2.72 7.22
C ALA A 44 8.30 2.76 6.17
N ILE A 45 7.99 2.31 4.98
CA ILE A 45 8.98 2.28 3.92
C ILE A 45 8.99 3.55 3.10
N VAL A 46 7.83 4.02 2.66
CA VAL A 46 7.76 5.18 1.80
C VAL A 46 7.44 6.49 2.50
N GLY A 47 7.01 6.42 3.72
CA GLY A 47 6.69 7.64 4.45
C GLY A 47 5.22 8.00 4.32
N THR A 48 4.75 8.83 5.23
CA THR A 48 3.34 9.18 5.27
C THR A 48 3.01 10.36 4.39
N THR A 49 4.02 10.98 3.78
CA THR A 49 3.76 12.12 2.93
C THR A 49 3.40 11.73 1.51
N ASP A 50 3.50 10.46 1.18
CA ASP A 50 3.18 9.98 -0.15
C ASP A 50 1.67 10.14 -0.36
N PRO A 51 1.23 10.82 -1.39
CA PRO A 51 -0.20 11.04 -1.62
C PRO A 51 -0.98 9.75 -1.84
N ASP A 52 -0.36 8.74 -2.42
CA ASP A 52 -1.05 7.47 -2.62
C ASP A 52 -1.32 6.83 -1.28
N ILE A 53 -0.39 6.93 -0.37
CA ILE A 53 -0.55 6.35 0.95
C ILE A 53 -1.62 7.13 1.73
N ALA A 54 -1.62 8.44 1.61
CA ALA A 54 -2.62 9.24 2.29
C ALA A 54 -4.03 8.87 1.78
N ALA A 55 -4.16 8.70 0.50
CA ALA A 55 -5.44 8.33 -0.08
C ALA A 55 -5.86 6.93 0.38
N ALA A 56 -4.92 6.01 0.43
CA ALA A 56 -5.20 4.65 0.88
C ALA A 56 -5.66 4.64 2.33
N ARG A 57 -5.00 5.44 3.17
CA ARG A 57 -5.37 5.50 4.57
C ARG A 57 -6.78 6.07 4.73
N THR A 58 -7.11 7.10 3.97
CA THR A 58 -8.43 7.68 4.01
C THR A 58 -9.48 6.65 3.59
N SER A 59 -9.20 5.90 2.54
CA SER A 59 -10.11 4.88 2.08
C SER A 59 -10.32 3.82 3.15
N LEU A 60 -9.25 3.41 3.80
CA LEU A 60 -9.33 2.39 4.83
C LEU A 60 -10.18 2.90 5.98
N ASP A 61 -9.97 4.12 6.42
CA ASP A 61 -10.72 4.66 7.53
C ASP A 61 -12.21 4.75 7.19
N LEU A 62 -12.53 5.18 6.00
CA LEU A 62 -13.92 5.29 5.59
C LEU A 62 -14.59 3.93 5.53
N GLU A 63 -13.90 2.94 4.99
CA GLU A 63 -14.46 1.62 4.88
C GLU A 63 -14.68 1.00 6.25
N ARG A 64 -13.76 1.24 7.16
CA ARG A 64 -13.90 0.69 8.50
C ARG A 64 -15.11 1.30 9.20
N ILE A 65 -15.31 2.59 9.04
CA ILE A 65 -16.43 3.23 9.66
C ILE A 65 -17.74 2.75 9.06
N LEU A 66 -17.77 2.64 7.75
CA LEU A 66 -18.99 2.24 7.09
C LEU A 66 -19.24 0.74 7.19
N GLY A 67 -18.21 -0.03 7.26
CA GLY A 67 -18.35 -1.46 7.30
C GLY A 67 -18.56 -2.05 8.66
N GLU A 68 -18.32 -1.26 9.68
CA GLU A 68 -18.55 -1.75 11.00
C GLU A 68 -19.95 -1.49 11.43
#